data_c6ab82c3aa580b3478cad48dbc3df18f
#
_entry.id   c6ab82c3aa580b3478cad48dbc3df18f
#
_cell.length_a   1.000
_cell.length_b   1.000
_cell.length_c   1.000
_cell.angle_alpha   90.00
_cell.angle_beta   90.00
_cell.angle_gamma   90.00
#
_symmetry.space_group_name_H-M   'P 1'
#
loop_
_entity.id
_entity.type
_entity.pdbx_description
1 polymer ?
#
loop_
_entity_poly.entity_id
_entity_poly.type
_entity_poly.pdbx_seq_one_letter_code
_entity_poly.pdbx_strand_id
1 'polypeptide(L)'
;MKNWVDPEAKAEAERYDNPIPSRILISETIEKLQAPQSHSDLVEHFNIADERSIEALSHRLSAMVRDGQLMKDGFKFQLATNQPTHEGTVYINSKGLGSVNIADHDDIVLPERELRLVFNGDRVKVRQTSVDRKGKPWGFITEVVQHRVKQIIGKVAIYDGEYFIQPANPNAHQPITLEKELIEHAQVKVGDSVRVAIDDYPTREELPTGHIVQSMADKADTEIIIPQTILEFGLPYEFPEEVIRDAEHFKEPNAQDREGRIDLRDLALVTIDGEDARDFDDAVYAEKRPGGGYRVVVAIADVSHYVRPDKPLDDEARERGTSVYFPHFVLPMLPEALSNGLCSLNPHVDRLCMVCDLNLSRAGKVTGFKFYPSVMHSKARLTYTQVAQYFDGDSAAIPEDRDVRKSINTLFQLYQVLKGLRAERHAMEFETVETYMTFDELGGIKEILPRSRNEAHKLIEECMLLANV
;
A
#
# COMPACT_ATOMS: atom_id res chain seq x y z
N MET A 1 4.38 49.37 38.89
CA MET A 1 5.74 48.94 38.48
C MET A 1 5.67 47.46 38.13
N LYS A 2 6.24 47.06 37.00
CA LYS A 2 6.26 45.63 36.61
C LYS A 2 7.16 44.89 37.62
N ASN A 3 6.62 43.92 38.34
CA ASN A 3 7.33 43.14 39.37
C ASN A 3 8.14 41.94 38.81
N TRP A 4 8.39 41.93 37.50
CA TRP A 4 9.10 40.84 36.81
C TRP A 4 10.23 41.40 35.94
N VAL A 5 11.30 40.62 35.85
CA VAL A 5 12.46 40.91 35.01
C VAL A 5 12.36 40.00 33.81
N ASP A 6 12.20 40.54 32.59
CA ASP A 6 12.11 39.82 31.36
C ASP A 6 13.50 39.68 30.74
N PRO A 7 13.98 38.45 30.49
CA PRO A 7 15.25 38.22 29.80
C PRO A 7 15.35 38.92 28.44
N GLU A 8 14.20 39.05 27.75
CA GLU A 8 14.11 39.69 26.44
C GLU A 8 13.51 41.09 26.44
N ALA A 9 13.48 41.76 27.59
CA ALA A 9 12.86 43.08 27.74
C ALA A 9 13.28 44.10 26.67
N LYS A 10 14.55 44.08 26.25
CA LYS A 10 15.07 44.99 25.25
C LYS A 10 14.54 44.67 23.84
N ALA A 11 14.57 43.41 23.46
CA ALA A 11 14.08 42.96 22.16
C ALA A 11 12.55 43.15 22.04
N GLU A 12 11.81 42.91 23.12
CA GLU A 12 10.36 43.15 23.17
C GLU A 12 10.04 44.65 23.04
N ALA A 13 10.81 45.53 23.69
CA ALA A 13 10.63 47.01 23.63
C ALA A 13 10.99 47.56 22.22
N GLU A 14 11.89 46.94 21.48
CA GLU A 14 12.24 47.32 20.10
C GLU A 14 11.17 46.87 19.09
N ARG A 15 10.42 45.81 19.40
CA ARG A 15 9.41 45.24 18.49
C ARG A 15 7.99 45.77 18.73
N TYR A 16 7.66 46.18 19.93
CA TYR A 16 6.31 46.53 20.34
C TYR A 16 6.26 47.80 21.17
N ASP A 17 5.36 48.71 20.85
CA ASP A 17 5.14 49.98 21.59
C ASP A 17 4.67 49.72 23.03
N ASN A 18 3.96 48.63 23.28
CA ASN A 18 3.53 48.19 24.58
C ASN A 18 3.95 46.76 24.88
N PRO A 19 5.19 46.52 25.28
CA PRO A 19 5.72 45.18 25.47
C PRO A 19 5.03 44.46 26.64
N ILE A 20 4.63 43.22 26.37
CA ILE A 20 4.10 42.24 27.31
C ILE A 20 5.18 41.21 27.66
N PRO A 21 5.01 40.35 28.69
CA PRO A 21 5.98 39.29 29.01
C PRO A 21 6.43 38.49 27.79
N SER A 22 7.74 38.33 27.60
CA SER A 22 8.31 37.54 26.49
C SER A 22 7.90 36.09 26.58
N ARG A 23 8.07 35.33 25.47
CA ARG A 23 7.80 33.91 25.45
C ARG A 23 8.68 33.13 26.43
N ILE A 24 9.94 33.54 26.60
CA ILE A 24 10.87 32.95 27.55
C ILE A 24 10.37 33.15 28.97
N LEU A 25 10.03 34.38 29.33
CA LEU A 25 9.53 34.71 30.69
C LEU A 25 8.24 33.92 31.00
N ILE A 26 7.31 33.82 30.04
CA ILE A 26 6.07 33.03 30.21
C ILE A 26 6.40 31.55 30.47
N SER A 27 7.30 30.98 29.69
CA SER A 27 7.71 29.58 29.84
C SER A 27 8.37 29.30 31.17
N GLU A 28 9.34 30.13 31.57
CA GLU A 28 10.01 30.03 32.88
C GLU A 28 9.04 30.20 34.05
N THR A 29 8.03 31.07 33.89
CA THR A 29 7.01 31.29 34.92
C THR A 29 6.14 30.03 35.09
N ILE A 30 5.65 29.44 34.00
CA ILE A 30 4.85 28.22 34.04
C ILE A 30 5.68 27.06 34.62
N GLU A 31 6.97 26.98 34.27
CA GLU A 31 7.89 25.96 34.81
C GLU A 31 8.07 26.10 36.31
N LYS A 32 8.32 27.31 36.80
CA LYS A 32 8.48 27.62 38.24
C LYS A 32 7.24 27.34 39.06
N LEU A 33 6.05 27.58 38.50
CA LEU A 33 4.77 27.35 39.18
C LEU A 33 4.41 25.86 39.23
N GLN A 34 5.04 25.02 38.45
CA GLN A 34 4.86 23.55 38.39
C GLN A 34 3.39 23.10 38.29
N ALA A 35 2.52 23.96 37.79
CA ALA A 35 1.09 23.72 37.65
C ALA A 35 0.55 24.41 36.39
N PRO A 36 -0.44 23.81 35.70
CA PRO A 36 -1.09 24.45 34.56
C PRO A 36 -1.74 25.78 34.91
N GLN A 37 -1.44 26.84 34.18
CA GLN A 37 -1.90 28.20 34.42
C GLN A 37 -3.00 28.61 33.45
N SER A 38 -4.05 29.27 33.91
CA SER A 38 -5.02 29.89 33.01
C SER A 38 -4.50 31.24 32.50
N HIS A 39 -5.15 31.80 31.48
CA HIS A 39 -4.88 33.16 31.02
C HIS A 39 -5.05 34.17 32.17
N SER A 40 -6.09 34.01 32.98
CA SER A 40 -6.38 34.88 34.12
C SER A 40 -5.28 34.79 35.18
N ASP A 41 -4.78 33.58 35.50
CA ASP A 41 -3.69 33.38 36.46
C ASP A 41 -2.41 34.08 36.00
N LEU A 42 -2.09 34.04 34.70
CA LEU A 42 -0.93 34.72 34.13
C LEU A 42 -1.11 36.23 34.06
N VAL A 43 -2.32 36.75 33.80
CA VAL A 43 -2.65 38.18 33.86
C VAL A 43 -2.41 38.70 35.29
N GLU A 44 -2.88 37.98 36.30
CA GLU A 44 -2.69 38.31 37.71
C GLU A 44 -1.20 38.22 38.12
N HIS A 45 -0.52 37.14 37.77
CA HIS A 45 0.90 36.89 38.07
C HIS A 45 1.80 38.01 37.52
N PHE A 46 1.58 38.43 36.27
CA PHE A 46 2.34 39.51 35.64
C PHE A 46 1.80 40.91 35.94
N ASN A 47 0.74 41.00 36.74
CA ASN A 47 0.09 42.29 37.14
C ASN A 47 -0.24 43.15 35.91
N ILE A 48 -0.87 42.56 34.88
CA ILE A 48 -1.30 43.23 33.65
C ILE A 48 -2.69 43.80 33.88
N ALA A 49 -2.85 45.14 33.79
CA ALA A 49 -4.10 45.83 34.12
C ALA A 49 -4.83 46.44 32.92
N ASP A 50 -4.13 46.69 31.83
CA ASP A 50 -4.75 47.31 30.66
C ASP A 50 -5.29 46.28 29.69
N GLU A 51 -6.44 46.55 29.09
CA GLU A 51 -7.19 45.63 28.24
C GLU A 51 -6.40 45.20 26.98
N ARG A 52 -5.61 46.11 26.39
CA ARG A 52 -4.80 45.79 25.19
C ARG A 52 -3.69 44.78 25.51
N SER A 53 -3.01 44.92 26.63
CA SER A 53 -1.97 44.01 27.09
C SER A 53 -2.55 42.64 27.48
N ILE A 54 -3.77 42.61 28.05
CA ILE A 54 -4.50 41.36 28.34
C ILE A 54 -4.80 40.61 27.06
N GLU A 55 -5.33 41.30 26.04
CA GLU A 55 -5.60 40.70 24.72
C GLU A 55 -4.31 40.26 24.03
N ALA A 56 -3.26 41.07 24.05
CA ALA A 56 -1.95 40.73 23.49
C ALA A 56 -1.36 39.48 24.15
N LEU A 57 -1.50 39.29 25.47
CA LEU A 57 -1.08 38.06 26.15
C LEU A 57 -1.88 36.85 25.66
N SER A 58 -3.19 36.98 25.46
CA SER A 58 -4.02 35.90 24.91
C SER A 58 -3.55 35.47 23.51
N HIS A 59 -3.24 36.44 22.65
CA HIS A 59 -2.67 36.16 21.32
C HIS A 59 -1.30 35.49 21.40
N ARG A 60 -0.42 35.97 22.34
CA ARG A 60 0.90 35.36 22.55
C ARG A 60 0.83 33.94 23.02
N LEU A 61 -0.03 33.65 24.02
CA LEU A 61 -0.26 32.28 24.49
C LEU A 61 -0.79 31.35 23.37
N SER A 62 -1.73 31.89 22.59
CA SER A 62 -2.24 31.14 21.42
C SER A 62 -1.14 30.90 20.40
N ALA A 63 -0.25 31.83 20.14
CA ALA A 63 0.91 31.65 19.28
C ALA A 63 1.90 30.63 19.88
N MET A 64 2.16 30.66 21.20
CA MET A 64 3.04 29.68 21.86
C MET A 64 2.49 28.25 21.82
N VAL A 65 1.17 28.08 21.91
CA VAL A 65 0.52 26.77 21.69
C VAL A 65 0.69 26.33 20.23
N ARG A 66 0.39 27.23 19.31
CA ARG A 66 0.58 26.98 17.88
C ARG A 66 2.02 26.60 17.55
N ASP A 67 3.01 27.26 18.18
CA ASP A 67 4.43 27.03 17.92
C ASP A 67 5.03 25.90 18.78
N GLY A 68 4.18 25.13 19.47
CA GLY A 68 4.57 23.93 20.21
C GLY A 68 5.37 24.20 21.50
N GLN A 69 5.37 25.44 22.00
CA GLN A 69 6.01 25.79 23.25
C GLN A 69 5.12 25.47 24.46
N LEU A 70 3.82 25.67 24.30
CA LEU A 70 2.81 25.35 25.30
C LEU A 70 1.78 24.33 24.80
N MET A 71 1.25 23.56 25.75
CA MET A 71 0.03 22.77 25.56
C MET A 71 -1.14 23.51 26.20
N LYS A 72 -2.31 23.48 25.53
CA LYS A 72 -3.57 24.00 26.07
C LYS A 72 -4.53 22.86 26.35
N ASP A 73 -4.94 22.72 27.60
CA ASP A 73 -5.99 21.82 28.03
C ASP A 73 -7.13 22.61 28.68
N GLY A 74 -8.29 22.65 28.02
CA GLY A 74 -9.38 23.51 28.40
C GLY A 74 -8.98 24.99 28.41
N PHE A 75 -8.97 25.60 29.58
CA PHE A 75 -8.56 27.00 29.77
C PHE A 75 -7.14 27.18 30.34
N LYS A 76 -6.41 26.08 30.55
CA LYS A 76 -5.09 26.07 31.17
C LYS A 76 -3.98 25.82 30.16
N PHE A 77 -2.82 26.42 30.44
CA PHE A 77 -1.58 26.29 29.65
C PHE A 77 -0.50 25.63 30.51
N GLN A 78 0.26 24.73 29.92
CA GLN A 78 1.44 24.09 30.51
C GLN A 78 2.54 23.96 29.47
N LEU A 79 3.77 23.70 29.90
CA LEU A 79 4.86 23.48 28.95
C LEU A 79 4.60 22.24 28.12
N ALA A 80 4.72 22.36 26.81
CA ALA A 80 4.56 21.22 25.89
C ALA A 80 5.64 20.16 26.11
N THR A 81 6.83 20.55 26.61
CA THR A 81 7.93 19.63 26.94
C THR A 81 7.57 18.60 28.02
N ASN A 82 6.56 18.88 28.84
CA ASN A 82 6.07 17.95 29.86
C ASN A 82 5.19 16.85 29.30
N GLN A 83 4.81 16.94 28.01
CA GLN A 83 4.03 15.90 27.35
C GLN A 83 4.94 14.86 26.71
N PRO A 84 4.54 13.58 26.70
CA PRO A 84 5.27 12.53 26.00
C PRO A 84 5.34 12.84 24.51
N THR A 85 6.41 12.38 23.88
CA THR A 85 6.55 12.38 22.43
C THR A 85 6.17 11.00 21.92
N HIS A 86 5.29 10.95 20.93
CA HIS A 86 4.84 9.73 20.29
C HIS A 86 5.47 9.61 18.90
N GLU A 87 5.85 8.40 18.52
CA GLU A 87 6.29 8.11 17.16
C GLU A 87 5.13 7.53 16.37
N GLY A 88 4.98 7.98 15.12
CA GLY A 88 3.92 7.52 14.25
C GLY A 88 4.15 7.89 12.79
N THR A 89 3.20 7.51 11.95
CA THR A 89 3.23 7.74 10.50
C THR A 89 2.27 8.85 10.11
N VAL A 90 2.73 9.77 9.28
CA VAL A 90 1.93 10.87 8.74
C VAL A 90 0.92 10.34 7.74
N TYR A 91 -0.33 10.69 7.91
CA TYR A 91 -1.41 10.44 6.96
C TYR A 91 -2.02 11.77 6.53
N ILE A 92 -2.05 12.03 5.22
CA ILE A 92 -2.67 13.22 4.62
C ILE A 92 -3.81 12.74 3.71
N ASN A 93 -5.02 13.24 3.97
CA ASN A 93 -6.18 12.87 3.15
C ASN A 93 -6.30 13.72 1.89
N SER A 94 -7.22 13.37 0.99
CA SER A 94 -7.47 14.07 -0.28
C SER A 94 -7.91 15.53 -0.13
N LYS A 95 -8.29 15.98 1.09
CA LYS A 95 -8.64 17.38 1.39
C LYS A 95 -7.46 18.17 1.95
N GLY A 96 -6.25 17.58 2.01
CA GLY A 96 -5.05 18.22 2.57
C GLY A 96 -5.03 18.29 4.10
N LEU A 97 -5.90 17.56 4.80
CA LEU A 97 -5.86 17.46 6.26
C LEU A 97 -4.95 16.29 6.65
N GLY A 98 -4.04 16.53 7.58
CA GLY A 98 -3.09 15.53 8.03
C GLY A 98 -3.19 15.20 9.51
N SER A 99 -2.81 13.98 9.84
CA SER A 99 -2.65 13.45 11.19
C SER A 99 -1.45 12.51 11.27
N VAL A 100 -1.00 12.25 12.49
CA VAL A 100 -0.03 11.19 12.76
C VAL A 100 -0.77 10.02 13.36
N ASN A 101 -0.74 8.89 12.66
CA ASN A 101 -1.27 7.62 13.15
C ASN A 101 -0.25 6.98 14.10
N ILE A 102 -0.67 6.70 15.33
CA ILE A 102 0.16 6.20 16.41
C ILE A 102 -0.42 4.88 16.89
N ALA A 103 0.41 3.84 16.97
CA ALA A 103 -0.02 2.55 17.49
C ALA A 103 -0.55 2.68 18.93
N ASP A 104 -1.72 2.09 19.20
CA ASP A 104 -2.38 2.05 20.51
C ASP A 104 -2.75 3.43 21.12
N HIS A 105 -2.78 4.48 20.30
CA HIS A 105 -3.19 5.84 20.71
C HIS A 105 -4.12 6.50 19.69
N ASP A 106 -4.79 7.57 20.11
CA ASP A 106 -5.56 8.40 19.19
C ASP A 106 -4.64 9.17 18.24
N ASP A 107 -5.06 9.28 16.99
CA ASP A 107 -4.36 10.04 15.96
C ASP A 107 -4.22 11.51 16.35
N ILE A 108 -3.00 12.05 16.27
CA ILE A 108 -2.73 13.47 16.53
C ILE A 108 -2.87 14.27 15.24
N VAL A 109 -3.80 15.19 15.20
CA VAL A 109 -4.04 16.09 14.05
C VAL A 109 -2.90 17.10 13.93
N LEU A 110 -2.42 17.29 12.70
CA LEU A 110 -1.36 18.26 12.40
C LEU A 110 -1.97 19.55 11.80
N PRO A 111 -1.57 20.74 12.27
CA PRO A 111 -1.89 21.99 11.59
C PRO A 111 -1.18 22.09 10.23
N GLU A 112 -1.76 22.85 9.29
CA GLU A 112 -1.24 23.00 7.91
C GLU A 112 0.26 23.33 7.85
N ARG A 113 0.75 24.17 8.73
CA ARG A 113 2.18 24.55 8.79
C ARG A 113 3.11 23.36 9.13
N GLU A 114 2.64 22.39 9.91
CA GLU A 114 3.42 21.18 10.24
C GLU A 114 3.44 20.21 9.05
N LEU A 115 2.37 20.23 8.23
CA LEU A 115 2.33 19.43 7.01
C LEU A 115 3.36 19.89 5.97
N ARG A 116 3.82 21.13 6.05
CA ARG A 116 4.90 21.64 5.19
C ARG A 116 6.26 21.00 5.46
N LEU A 117 6.43 20.30 6.57
CA LEU A 117 7.68 19.63 6.95
C LEU A 117 7.80 18.21 6.42
N VAL A 118 6.69 17.65 5.93
CA VAL A 118 6.57 16.22 5.71
C VAL A 118 5.80 15.89 4.43
N PHE A 119 6.00 14.68 3.97
CA PHE A 119 5.18 14.04 2.96
C PHE A 119 4.30 12.95 3.56
N ASN A 120 3.29 12.52 2.82
CA ASN A 120 2.42 11.41 3.25
C ASN A 120 3.24 10.12 3.44
N GLY A 121 3.08 9.48 4.58
CA GLY A 121 3.81 8.26 4.94
C GLY A 121 5.14 8.47 5.67
N ASP A 122 5.59 9.72 5.90
CA ASP A 122 6.78 9.99 6.70
C ASP A 122 6.61 9.51 8.14
N ARG A 123 7.69 8.99 8.74
CA ARG A 123 7.73 8.67 10.18
C ARG A 123 8.23 9.86 10.94
N VAL A 124 7.46 10.25 11.95
CA VAL A 124 7.72 11.45 12.74
C VAL A 124 7.57 11.18 14.23
N LYS A 125 8.26 11.99 15.04
CA LYS A 125 7.91 12.16 16.44
C LYS A 125 7.02 13.38 16.58
N VAL A 126 5.89 13.21 17.24
CA VAL A 126 4.88 14.26 17.44
C VAL A 126 4.60 14.44 18.92
N ARG A 127 4.33 15.66 19.31
CA ARG A 127 3.92 16.03 20.68
C ARG A 127 2.58 16.73 20.65
N GLN A 128 1.67 16.29 21.53
CA GLN A 128 0.36 16.92 21.68
C GLN A 128 0.50 18.32 22.29
N THR A 129 -0.25 19.29 21.76
CA THR A 129 -0.29 20.67 22.26
C THR A 129 -1.67 21.13 22.70
N SER A 130 -2.72 20.52 22.17
CA SER A 130 -4.10 20.87 22.54
C SER A 130 -5.06 19.74 22.21
N VAL A 131 -6.29 19.89 22.68
CA VAL A 131 -7.44 19.06 22.32
C VAL A 131 -8.54 19.98 21.81
N ASP A 132 -9.17 19.63 20.70
CA ASP A 132 -10.27 20.42 20.16
C ASP A 132 -11.58 20.22 20.96
N ARG A 133 -12.63 20.97 20.59
CA ARG A 133 -13.95 20.87 21.26
C ARG A 133 -14.63 19.51 21.13
N LYS A 134 -14.15 18.66 20.20
CA LYS A 134 -14.65 17.31 19.95
C LYS A 134 -13.78 16.22 20.61
N GLY A 135 -12.77 16.61 21.37
CA GLY A 135 -11.84 15.70 22.03
C GLY A 135 -10.68 15.22 21.14
N LYS A 136 -10.51 15.73 19.92
CA LYS A 136 -9.40 15.33 19.06
C LYS A 136 -8.09 16.00 19.49
N PRO A 137 -6.99 15.24 19.66
CA PRO A 137 -5.69 15.79 20.00
C PRO A 137 -5.06 16.47 18.77
N TRP A 138 -4.46 17.65 19.00
CA TRP A 138 -3.67 18.39 18.05
C TRP A 138 -2.23 18.49 18.53
N GLY A 139 -1.28 18.44 17.60
CA GLY A 139 0.13 18.47 17.97
C GLY A 139 1.03 19.09 16.91
N PHE A 140 2.33 19.03 17.18
CA PHE A 140 3.37 19.47 16.26
C PHE A 140 4.48 18.44 16.17
N ILE A 141 5.18 18.45 15.03
CA ILE A 141 6.30 17.56 14.74
C ILE A 141 7.53 18.05 15.48
N THR A 142 8.10 17.21 16.34
CA THR A 142 9.35 17.49 17.05
C THR A 142 10.57 17.02 16.25
N GLU A 143 10.40 15.96 15.46
CA GLU A 143 11.47 15.35 14.68
C GLU A 143 10.86 14.56 13.50
N VAL A 144 11.46 14.66 12.32
CA VAL A 144 11.19 13.74 11.22
C VAL A 144 12.20 12.61 11.32
N VAL A 145 11.72 11.40 11.64
CA VAL A 145 12.57 10.22 11.87
C VAL A 145 13.02 9.63 10.55
N GLN A 146 12.09 9.59 9.57
CA GLN A 146 12.35 9.00 8.26
C GLN A 146 11.42 9.58 7.22
N HIS A 147 11.97 10.03 6.11
CA HIS A 147 11.21 10.39 4.91
C HIS A 147 10.96 9.14 4.07
N ARG A 148 9.69 8.92 3.72
CA ARG A 148 9.28 7.82 2.86
C ARG A 148 9.38 8.19 1.39
N VAL A 149 8.95 9.39 1.02
CA VAL A 149 8.90 9.87 -0.36
C VAL A 149 10.30 10.30 -0.79
N LYS A 150 10.93 9.57 -1.70
CA LYS A 150 12.24 9.89 -2.27
C LYS A 150 12.15 10.50 -3.66
N GLN A 151 11.07 10.23 -4.38
CA GLN A 151 10.82 10.70 -5.73
C GLN A 151 9.36 11.10 -5.90
N ILE A 152 9.11 12.04 -6.79
CA ILE A 152 7.76 12.53 -7.12
C ILE A 152 7.63 12.65 -8.64
N ILE A 153 6.42 12.40 -9.16
CA ILE A 153 6.05 12.77 -10.52
C ILE A 153 5.17 14.01 -10.45
N GLY A 154 5.48 14.98 -11.29
CA GLY A 154 4.74 16.23 -11.37
C GLY A 154 5.00 16.97 -12.66
N LYS A 155 4.33 18.11 -12.83
CA LYS A 155 4.46 18.98 -13.98
C LYS A 155 5.41 20.12 -13.69
N VAL A 156 6.27 20.45 -14.66
CA VAL A 156 7.12 21.64 -14.61
C VAL A 156 6.24 22.88 -14.62
N ALA A 157 6.42 23.75 -13.65
CA ALA A 157 5.75 25.03 -13.54
C ALA A 157 6.78 26.14 -13.32
N ILE A 158 6.40 27.39 -13.61
CA ILE A 158 7.21 28.58 -13.35
C ILE A 158 6.37 29.63 -12.63
N TYR A 159 6.92 30.20 -11.57
CA TYR A 159 6.32 31.31 -10.84
C TYR A 159 7.40 32.30 -10.42
N ASP A 160 7.21 33.57 -10.72
CA ASP A 160 8.14 34.67 -10.44
C ASP A 160 9.59 34.42 -10.93
N GLY A 161 9.72 33.68 -12.06
CA GLY A 161 11.01 33.37 -12.68
C GLY A 161 11.69 32.11 -12.10
N GLU A 162 11.17 31.51 -11.05
CA GLU A 162 11.66 30.27 -10.45
C GLU A 162 10.89 29.05 -10.96
N TYR A 163 11.58 27.93 -11.11
CA TYR A 163 11.02 26.68 -11.58
C TYR A 163 10.63 25.77 -10.41
N PHE A 164 9.47 25.18 -10.55
CA PHE A 164 8.90 24.24 -9.57
C PHE A 164 8.36 23.00 -10.26
N ILE A 165 8.35 21.91 -9.54
CA ILE A 165 7.52 20.75 -9.89
C ILE A 165 6.25 20.84 -9.08
N GLN A 166 5.12 20.98 -9.76
CA GLN A 166 3.81 20.81 -9.17
C GLN A 166 3.51 19.33 -9.13
N PRO A 167 3.45 18.70 -7.93
CA PRO A 167 3.11 17.29 -7.83
C PRO A 167 1.79 16.97 -8.52
N ALA A 168 1.73 15.85 -9.22
CA ALA A 168 0.51 15.37 -9.85
C ALA A 168 -0.47 14.82 -8.81
N ASN A 169 0.05 14.36 -7.68
CA ASN A 169 -0.72 13.85 -6.55
C ASN A 169 -1.14 14.99 -5.61
N PRO A 170 -2.44 15.18 -5.35
CA PRO A 170 -2.91 16.19 -4.39
C PRO A 170 -2.44 15.95 -2.94
N ASN A 171 -2.02 14.72 -2.60
CA ASN A 171 -1.46 14.41 -1.28
C ASN A 171 0.02 14.79 -1.12
N ALA A 172 0.74 15.04 -2.22
CA ALA A 172 2.05 15.65 -2.22
C ALA A 172 1.86 17.17 -2.44
N HIS A 173 1.39 17.85 -1.40
CA HIS A 173 0.87 19.21 -1.44
C HIS A 173 1.95 20.30 -1.52
N GLN A 174 3.23 19.92 -1.59
CA GLN A 174 4.34 20.87 -1.66
C GLN A 174 4.99 20.85 -3.03
N PRO A 175 5.19 22.03 -3.67
CA PRO A 175 6.01 22.14 -4.85
C PRO A 175 7.47 21.84 -4.52
N ILE A 176 8.19 21.24 -5.45
CA ILE A 176 9.65 21.02 -5.34
C ILE A 176 10.35 22.06 -6.19
N THR A 177 11.27 22.81 -5.61
CA THR A 177 12.09 23.81 -6.32
C THR A 177 13.13 23.11 -7.18
N LEU A 178 13.31 23.60 -8.41
CA LEU A 178 14.35 23.14 -9.33
C LEU A 178 15.23 24.29 -9.79
N GLU A 179 16.51 24.03 -9.92
CA GLU A 179 17.43 24.96 -10.57
C GLU A 179 17.15 25.03 -12.07
N LYS A 180 17.27 26.22 -12.64
CA LYS A 180 16.99 26.48 -14.07
C LYS A 180 17.86 25.62 -14.98
N GLU A 181 19.12 25.44 -14.61
CA GLU A 181 20.11 24.67 -15.35
C GLU A 181 19.69 23.21 -15.52
N LEU A 182 18.99 22.63 -14.53
CA LEU A 182 18.47 21.26 -14.59
C LEU A 182 17.33 21.12 -15.60
N ILE A 183 16.48 22.16 -15.74
CA ILE A 183 15.41 22.22 -16.74
C ILE A 183 16.01 22.28 -18.16
N GLU A 184 16.99 23.14 -18.34
CA GLU A 184 17.69 23.33 -19.66
C GLU A 184 18.45 22.05 -20.06
N HIS A 185 19.13 21.41 -19.11
CA HIS A 185 19.87 20.17 -19.35
C HIS A 185 18.96 19.00 -19.73
N ALA A 186 17.84 18.87 -19.03
CA ALA A 186 16.84 17.83 -19.28
C ALA A 186 15.99 18.11 -20.54
N GLN A 187 16.11 19.27 -21.16
CA GLN A 187 15.36 19.70 -22.35
C GLN A 187 13.84 19.64 -22.17
N VAL A 188 13.35 19.87 -20.95
CA VAL A 188 11.92 19.87 -20.63
C VAL A 188 11.36 21.29 -20.62
N LYS A 189 10.05 21.42 -20.82
CA LYS A 189 9.32 22.69 -20.89
C LYS A 189 8.30 22.79 -19.79
N VAL A 190 7.84 23.99 -19.51
CA VAL A 190 6.70 24.22 -18.61
C VAL A 190 5.47 23.45 -19.13
N GLY A 191 4.86 22.69 -18.26
CA GLY A 191 3.74 21.80 -18.56
C GLY A 191 4.11 20.33 -18.76
N ASP A 192 5.38 20.04 -19.05
CA ASP A 192 5.85 18.67 -19.22
C ASP A 192 5.79 17.90 -17.90
N SER A 193 5.46 16.63 -17.98
CA SER A 193 5.54 15.70 -16.84
C SER A 193 6.96 15.21 -16.67
N VAL A 194 7.45 15.19 -15.43
CA VAL A 194 8.80 14.72 -15.08
C VAL A 194 8.78 13.91 -13.80
N ARG A 195 9.72 12.97 -13.65
CA ARG A 195 10.05 12.30 -12.41
C ARG A 195 11.26 12.97 -11.78
N VAL A 196 11.12 13.38 -10.53
CA VAL A 196 12.11 14.15 -9.76
C VAL A 196 12.49 13.39 -8.51
N ALA A 197 13.78 13.31 -8.21
CA ALA A 197 14.28 12.89 -6.92
C ALA A 197 14.39 14.10 -5.99
N ILE A 198 14.10 13.89 -4.70
CA ILE A 198 14.24 14.92 -3.68
C ILE A 198 15.69 14.91 -3.19
N ASP A 199 16.36 16.04 -3.26
CA ASP A 199 17.73 16.23 -2.77
C ASP A 199 17.72 16.75 -1.33
N ASP A 200 16.97 17.86 -1.08
CA ASP A 200 16.77 18.41 0.24
C ASP A 200 15.30 18.39 0.62
N TYR A 201 15.03 17.87 1.82
CA TYR A 201 13.67 17.82 2.34
C TYR A 201 13.24 19.17 2.91
N PRO A 202 11.91 19.43 2.95
CA PRO A 202 11.42 20.73 3.37
C PRO A 202 11.76 21.04 4.82
N THR A 203 12.01 22.33 5.09
CA THR A 203 12.19 22.86 6.45
C THR A 203 11.04 23.81 6.79
N ARG A 204 11.11 24.46 7.97
CA ARG A 204 10.13 25.50 8.34
C ARG A 204 10.23 26.76 7.47
N GLU A 205 11.38 26.96 6.82
CA GLU A 205 11.73 28.20 6.09
C GLU A 205 11.88 27.95 4.60
N GLU A 206 12.23 26.72 4.18
CA GLU A 206 12.60 26.40 2.82
C GLU A 206 11.73 25.28 2.24
N LEU A 207 11.40 25.40 0.96
CA LEU A 207 10.74 24.33 0.18
C LEU A 207 11.74 23.22 -0.15
N PRO A 208 11.28 22.00 -0.43
CA PRO A 208 12.14 20.92 -0.86
C PRO A 208 12.79 21.24 -2.21
N THR A 209 14.03 20.78 -2.39
CA THR A 209 14.75 20.84 -3.66
C THR A 209 14.89 19.47 -4.28
N GLY A 210 15.19 19.39 -5.57
CA GLY A 210 15.37 18.12 -6.26
C GLY A 210 15.97 18.26 -7.66
N HIS A 211 16.18 17.10 -8.30
CA HIS A 211 16.67 17.04 -9.67
C HIS A 211 15.81 16.10 -10.53
N ILE A 212 15.78 16.36 -11.84
CA ILE A 212 15.03 15.56 -12.81
C ILE A 212 15.75 14.22 -13.02
N VAL A 213 15.08 13.13 -12.71
CA VAL A 213 15.56 11.75 -12.95
C VAL A 213 15.16 11.30 -14.36
N GLN A 214 13.96 11.70 -14.82
CA GLN A 214 13.43 11.27 -16.10
C GLN A 214 12.41 12.26 -16.65
N SER A 215 12.54 12.61 -17.93
CA SER A 215 11.46 13.28 -18.66
C SER A 215 10.38 12.27 -19.06
N MET A 216 9.14 12.67 -18.90
CA MET A 216 7.95 11.89 -19.27
C MET A 216 7.08 12.65 -20.28
N ALA A 217 7.64 13.66 -20.95
CA ALA A 217 6.92 14.57 -21.86
C ALA A 217 6.24 13.83 -23.04
N ASP A 218 6.86 12.76 -23.54
CA ASP A 218 6.37 11.98 -24.68
C ASP A 218 5.68 10.67 -24.25
N LYS A 219 5.37 10.52 -22.95
CA LYS A 219 4.75 9.31 -22.40
C LYS A 219 3.23 9.40 -22.45
N ALA A 220 2.58 8.26 -22.72
CA ALA A 220 1.12 8.15 -22.58
C ALA A 220 0.69 8.34 -21.12
N ASP A 221 -0.55 8.77 -20.92
CA ASP A 221 -1.09 9.00 -19.56
C ASP A 221 -0.95 7.78 -18.65
N THR A 222 -1.15 6.57 -19.18
CA THR A 222 -0.98 5.31 -18.43
C THR A 222 0.46 5.05 -17.99
N GLU A 223 1.44 5.41 -18.83
CA GLU A 223 2.87 5.32 -18.51
C GLU A 223 3.30 6.34 -17.45
N ILE A 224 2.51 7.38 -17.21
CA ILE A 224 2.72 8.39 -16.17
C ILE A 224 1.97 7.99 -14.88
N ILE A 225 0.70 7.59 -15.00
CA ILE A 225 -0.17 7.30 -13.85
C ILE A 225 0.30 6.08 -13.06
N ILE A 226 0.80 5.02 -13.72
CA ILE A 226 1.27 3.82 -13.02
C ILE A 226 2.48 4.13 -12.12
N PRO A 227 3.61 4.68 -12.61
CA PRO A 227 4.73 5.08 -11.76
C PRO A 227 4.33 6.10 -10.68
N GLN A 228 3.44 7.04 -11.02
CA GLN A 228 2.91 7.98 -10.03
C GLN A 228 2.20 7.27 -8.90
N THR A 229 1.31 6.31 -9.21
CA THR A 229 0.58 5.53 -8.21
C THR A 229 1.53 4.69 -7.36
N ILE A 230 2.54 4.07 -7.97
CA ILE A 230 3.58 3.31 -7.26
C ILE A 230 4.28 4.21 -6.22
N LEU A 231 4.70 5.41 -6.62
CA LEU A 231 5.35 6.36 -5.73
C LEU A 231 4.40 6.90 -4.66
N GLU A 232 3.15 7.20 -5.02
CA GLU A 232 2.12 7.72 -4.11
C GLU A 232 1.81 6.74 -2.97
N PHE A 233 1.59 5.47 -3.31
CA PHE A 233 1.32 4.44 -2.32
C PHE A 233 2.60 3.85 -1.71
N GLY A 234 3.78 4.27 -2.18
CA GLY A 234 5.08 3.76 -1.74
C GLY A 234 5.18 2.26 -1.92
N LEU A 235 4.67 1.76 -3.06
CA LEU A 235 4.75 0.34 -3.38
C LEU A 235 6.20 -0.03 -3.69
N PRO A 236 6.70 -1.18 -3.19
CA PRO A 236 8.05 -1.63 -3.50
C PRO A 236 8.16 -1.97 -5.00
N TYR A 237 8.87 -1.11 -5.75
CA TYR A 237 8.97 -1.25 -7.20
C TYR A 237 10.11 -2.18 -7.62
N GLU A 238 11.27 -2.02 -7.01
CA GLU A 238 12.46 -2.79 -7.31
C GLU A 238 12.71 -3.84 -6.23
N PHE A 239 13.23 -5.00 -6.63
CA PHE A 239 13.72 -5.98 -5.68
C PHE A 239 15.17 -5.66 -5.31
N PRO A 240 15.57 -5.82 -4.03
CA PRO A 240 16.96 -5.76 -3.63
C PRO A 240 17.81 -6.78 -4.42
N GLU A 241 19.08 -6.43 -4.73
CA GLU A 241 19.96 -7.30 -5.49
C GLU A 241 20.17 -8.67 -4.84
N GLU A 242 20.18 -8.74 -3.52
CA GLU A 242 20.31 -9.99 -2.78
C GLU A 242 19.10 -10.91 -2.98
N VAL A 243 17.89 -10.34 -3.05
CA VAL A 243 16.63 -11.06 -3.32
C VAL A 243 16.62 -11.63 -4.74
N ILE A 244 17.06 -10.81 -5.71
CA ILE A 244 17.20 -11.28 -7.10
C ILE A 244 18.19 -12.45 -7.20
N ARG A 245 19.36 -12.31 -6.58
CA ARG A 245 20.38 -13.38 -6.57
C ARG A 245 19.89 -14.66 -5.91
N ASP A 246 19.14 -14.55 -4.80
CA ASP A 246 18.55 -15.70 -4.13
C ASP A 246 17.54 -16.41 -5.06
N ALA A 247 16.69 -15.64 -5.75
CA ALA A 247 15.69 -16.18 -6.68
C ALA A 247 16.35 -16.88 -7.88
N GLU A 248 17.41 -16.31 -8.45
CA GLU A 248 18.14 -16.84 -9.61
C GLU A 248 18.97 -18.08 -9.27
N HIS A 249 19.26 -18.31 -7.99
CA HIS A 249 19.98 -19.51 -7.54
C HIS A 249 19.18 -20.78 -7.74
N PHE A 250 17.86 -20.72 -7.65
CA PHE A 250 16.97 -21.86 -7.88
C PHE A 250 16.93 -22.25 -9.35
N LYS A 251 16.76 -23.54 -9.60
CA LYS A 251 16.67 -24.16 -10.93
C LYS A 251 15.46 -25.06 -10.99
N GLU A 252 15.18 -25.59 -12.18
CA GLU A 252 14.14 -26.61 -12.37
C GLU A 252 14.32 -27.76 -11.37
N PRO A 253 13.20 -28.32 -10.83
CA PRO A 253 13.25 -29.37 -9.81
C PRO A 253 14.06 -30.58 -10.23
N ASN A 254 15.12 -30.86 -9.51
CA ASN A 254 16.01 -32.00 -9.73
C ASN A 254 15.53 -33.26 -8.97
N ALA A 255 16.29 -34.35 -9.03
CA ALA A 255 15.95 -35.61 -8.36
C ALA A 255 15.87 -35.47 -6.82
N GLN A 256 16.73 -34.65 -6.24
CA GLN A 256 16.75 -34.40 -4.78
C GLN A 256 15.51 -33.59 -4.34
N ASP A 257 15.10 -32.60 -5.12
CA ASP A 257 13.90 -31.80 -4.83
C ASP A 257 12.62 -32.63 -4.88
N ARG A 258 12.64 -33.74 -5.64
CA ARG A 258 11.52 -34.69 -5.79
C ARG A 258 11.54 -35.80 -4.74
N GLU A 259 12.61 -35.95 -3.97
CA GLU A 259 12.70 -37.01 -2.96
C GLU A 259 11.64 -36.81 -1.87
N GLY A 260 10.93 -37.90 -1.54
CA GLY A 260 9.83 -37.88 -0.56
C GLY A 260 8.51 -37.26 -1.05
N ARG A 261 8.45 -36.80 -2.29
CA ARG A 261 7.23 -36.29 -2.92
C ARG A 261 6.49 -37.37 -3.69
N ILE A 262 5.16 -37.28 -3.70
CA ILE A 262 4.32 -38.18 -4.50
C ILE A 262 4.38 -37.73 -5.96
N ASP A 263 4.62 -38.66 -6.86
CA ASP A 263 4.66 -38.41 -8.31
C ASP A 263 3.24 -38.39 -8.88
N LEU A 264 2.79 -37.22 -9.35
CA LEU A 264 1.50 -37.01 -10.01
C LEU A 264 1.67 -36.56 -11.48
N ARG A 265 2.84 -36.74 -12.07
CA ARG A 265 3.12 -36.28 -13.45
C ARG A 265 2.29 -36.98 -14.51
N ASP A 266 1.80 -38.16 -14.22
CA ASP A 266 0.90 -38.89 -15.14
C ASP A 266 -0.57 -38.48 -15.00
N LEU A 267 -0.94 -37.73 -13.96
CA LEU A 267 -2.29 -37.27 -13.75
C LEU A 267 -2.61 -36.10 -14.71
N ALA A 268 -3.82 -36.08 -15.25
CA ALA A 268 -4.24 -35.05 -16.19
C ALA A 268 -4.64 -33.74 -15.44
N LEU A 269 -3.72 -33.23 -14.64
CA LEU A 269 -3.83 -31.92 -13.97
C LEU A 269 -3.75 -30.80 -15.01
N VAL A 270 -4.58 -29.80 -14.88
CA VAL A 270 -4.62 -28.61 -15.75
C VAL A 270 -4.73 -27.34 -14.90
N THR A 271 -4.19 -26.24 -15.40
CA THR A 271 -4.42 -24.89 -14.86
C THR A 271 -5.55 -24.22 -15.63
N ILE A 272 -6.41 -23.46 -14.95
CA ILE A 272 -7.52 -22.71 -15.56
C ILE A 272 -7.52 -21.30 -14.97
N ASP A 273 -7.15 -20.31 -15.78
CA ASP A 273 -6.96 -18.93 -15.30
C ASP A 273 -7.34 -17.90 -16.39
N GLY A 274 -7.10 -16.61 -16.13
CA GLY A 274 -7.28 -15.55 -17.10
C GLY A 274 -6.33 -15.66 -18.30
N GLU A 275 -6.69 -15.01 -19.42
CA GLU A 275 -5.89 -15.00 -20.64
C GLU A 275 -4.49 -14.42 -20.42
N ASP A 276 -4.39 -13.38 -19.60
CA ASP A 276 -3.17 -12.62 -19.32
C ASP A 276 -2.36 -13.17 -18.13
N ALA A 277 -2.87 -14.20 -17.43
CA ALA A 277 -2.18 -14.80 -16.29
C ALA A 277 -0.85 -15.45 -16.70
N ARG A 278 0.17 -15.28 -15.87
CA ARG A 278 1.51 -15.88 -16.02
C ARG A 278 1.94 -16.67 -14.78
N ASP A 279 1.31 -16.41 -13.67
CA ASP A 279 1.49 -16.97 -12.35
C ASP A 279 0.35 -17.96 -12.06
N PHE A 280 0.54 -19.21 -12.49
CA PHE A 280 -0.46 -20.26 -12.27
C PHE A 280 -0.23 -20.91 -10.91
N ASP A 281 -0.99 -20.49 -9.92
CA ASP A 281 -0.83 -20.94 -8.54
C ASP A 281 -1.51 -22.29 -8.28
N ASP A 282 -2.57 -22.61 -9.02
CA ASP A 282 -3.36 -23.82 -8.82
C ASP A 282 -3.55 -24.64 -10.09
N ALA A 283 -3.65 -25.95 -9.89
CA ALA A 283 -4.04 -26.92 -10.91
C ALA A 283 -5.04 -27.93 -10.34
N VAL A 284 -5.99 -28.35 -11.17
CA VAL A 284 -7.10 -29.19 -10.75
C VAL A 284 -7.22 -30.44 -11.61
N TYR A 285 -7.73 -31.51 -10.97
CA TYR A 285 -8.06 -32.78 -11.63
C TYR A 285 -9.26 -33.40 -10.92
N ALA A 286 -10.13 -34.06 -11.68
CA ALA A 286 -11.17 -34.92 -11.12
C ALA A 286 -11.39 -36.20 -11.90
N GLU A 287 -11.77 -37.26 -11.16
CA GLU A 287 -12.20 -38.53 -11.71
C GLU A 287 -13.39 -39.12 -10.95
N LYS A 288 -14.20 -39.92 -11.64
CA LYS A 288 -15.26 -40.71 -10.99
C LYS A 288 -14.68 -41.92 -10.29
N ARG A 289 -15.13 -42.17 -9.07
CA ARG A 289 -14.69 -43.34 -8.30
C ARG A 289 -15.50 -44.59 -8.63
N PRO A 290 -14.89 -45.79 -8.60
CA PRO A 290 -15.63 -47.06 -8.57
C PRO A 290 -16.66 -47.03 -7.43
N GLY A 291 -17.90 -47.43 -7.71
CA GLY A 291 -19.00 -47.39 -6.74
C GLY A 291 -19.70 -46.02 -6.64
N GLY A 292 -19.25 -45.00 -7.33
CA GLY A 292 -19.81 -43.65 -7.41
C GLY A 292 -19.12 -42.65 -6.52
N GLY A 293 -19.42 -41.37 -6.77
CA GLY A 293 -18.72 -40.22 -6.15
C GLY A 293 -17.51 -39.79 -6.97
N TYR A 294 -16.69 -38.94 -6.38
CA TYR A 294 -15.61 -38.26 -7.10
C TYR A 294 -14.31 -38.32 -6.27
N ARG A 295 -13.19 -38.33 -6.97
CA ARG A 295 -11.89 -37.95 -6.45
C ARG A 295 -11.50 -36.61 -7.08
N VAL A 296 -11.08 -35.67 -6.28
CA VAL A 296 -10.62 -34.34 -6.71
C VAL A 296 -9.23 -34.13 -6.19
N VAL A 297 -8.33 -33.66 -7.05
CA VAL A 297 -6.98 -33.27 -6.69
C VAL A 297 -6.84 -31.78 -6.96
N VAL A 298 -6.54 -31.02 -5.93
CA VAL A 298 -6.19 -29.60 -6.01
C VAL A 298 -4.71 -29.50 -5.68
N ALA A 299 -3.93 -29.06 -6.62
CA ALA A 299 -2.50 -28.87 -6.48
C ALA A 299 -2.18 -27.38 -6.46
N ILE A 300 -1.50 -26.92 -5.42
CA ILE A 300 -1.07 -25.52 -5.25
C ILE A 300 0.45 -25.47 -5.34
N ALA A 301 0.99 -24.47 -6.01
CA ALA A 301 2.43 -24.25 -6.14
C ALA A 301 3.11 -24.30 -4.76
N ASP A 302 4.17 -25.12 -4.62
CA ASP A 302 4.93 -25.23 -3.35
C ASP A 302 5.94 -24.10 -3.22
N VAL A 303 5.44 -22.87 -3.03
CA VAL A 303 6.25 -21.68 -2.82
C VAL A 303 7.18 -21.85 -1.62
N SER A 304 6.76 -22.59 -0.60
CA SER A 304 7.53 -22.84 0.62
C SER A 304 8.82 -23.63 0.40
N HIS A 305 8.95 -24.32 -0.73
CA HIS A 305 10.20 -24.96 -1.10
C HIS A 305 11.30 -23.94 -1.42
N TYR A 306 10.94 -22.84 -2.02
CA TYR A 306 11.83 -21.77 -2.49
C TYR A 306 11.97 -20.66 -1.47
N VAL A 307 10.87 -20.16 -0.93
CA VAL A 307 10.84 -19.08 0.06
C VAL A 307 10.91 -19.67 1.46
N ARG A 308 12.09 -19.58 2.05
CA ARG A 308 12.36 -20.13 3.39
C ARG A 308 12.33 -19.04 4.44
N PRO A 309 11.79 -19.31 5.65
CA PRO A 309 11.76 -18.34 6.74
C PRO A 309 13.13 -17.73 7.04
N ASP A 310 13.11 -16.45 7.40
CA ASP A 310 14.31 -15.68 7.82
C ASP A 310 15.40 -15.60 6.72
N LYS A 311 14.97 -15.51 5.46
CA LYS A 311 15.82 -15.31 4.28
C LYS A 311 15.41 -14.04 3.55
N PRO A 312 16.30 -13.42 2.75
CA PRO A 312 15.97 -12.19 2.01
C PRO A 312 14.69 -12.28 1.17
N LEU A 313 14.42 -13.43 0.54
CA LEU A 313 13.17 -13.67 -0.19
C LEU A 313 11.92 -13.65 0.72
N ASP A 314 12.02 -14.21 1.94
CA ASP A 314 10.90 -14.21 2.90
C ASP A 314 10.65 -12.81 3.45
N ASP A 315 11.72 -12.09 3.79
CA ASP A 315 11.63 -10.73 4.33
C ASP A 315 11.01 -9.78 3.29
N GLU A 316 11.45 -9.85 2.04
CA GLU A 316 10.89 -9.05 0.94
C GLU A 316 9.44 -9.41 0.61
N ALA A 317 9.12 -10.73 0.58
CA ALA A 317 7.75 -11.18 0.36
C ALA A 317 6.80 -10.72 1.48
N ARG A 318 7.28 -10.68 2.72
CA ARG A 318 6.55 -10.19 3.88
C ARG A 318 6.32 -8.68 3.81
N GLU A 319 7.32 -7.91 3.37
CA GLU A 319 7.21 -6.46 3.18
C GLU A 319 6.20 -6.12 2.07
N ARG A 320 6.23 -6.85 0.95
CA ARG A 320 5.28 -6.66 -0.16
C ARG A 320 3.87 -7.09 0.21
N GLY A 321 3.72 -8.21 0.92
CA GLY A 321 2.46 -8.77 1.39
C GLY A 321 1.57 -9.38 0.31
N THR A 322 1.57 -8.83 -0.91
CA THR A 322 0.79 -9.30 -2.06
C THR A 322 1.39 -8.80 -3.38
N SER A 323 1.01 -9.40 -4.49
CA SER A 323 1.21 -8.81 -5.82
C SER A 323 0.21 -7.67 -6.05
N VAL A 324 0.61 -6.63 -6.78
CA VAL A 324 -0.26 -5.51 -7.17
C VAL A 324 -0.41 -5.48 -8.68
N TYR A 325 -1.65 -5.59 -9.14
CA TYR A 325 -1.98 -5.68 -10.55
C TYR A 325 -2.42 -4.33 -11.09
N PHE A 326 -1.67 -3.79 -12.05
CA PHE A 326 -2.02 -2.63 -12.85
C PHE A 326 -2.45 -3.08 -14.26
N PRO A 327 -3.13 -2.24 -15.02
CA PRO A 327 -3.31 -2.50 -16.43
C PRO A 327 -1.95 -2.67 -17.14
N HIS A 328 -1.72 -3.82 -17.77
CA HIS A 328 -0.49 -4.20 -18.48
C HIS A 328 0.79 -4.32 -17.64
N PHE A 329 0.71 -4.15 -16.34
CA PHE A 329 1.88 -4.19 -15.48
C PHE A 329 1.54 -4.81 -14.13
N VAL A 330 2.44 -5.64 -13.61
CA VAL A 330 2.30 -6.28 -12.28
C VAL A 330 3.53 -5.97 -11.46
N LEU A 331 3.32 -5.55 -10.22
CA LEU A 331 4.34 -5.58 -9.18
C LEU A 331 4.23 -6.91 -8.44
N PRO A 332 5.04 -7.90 -8.75
CA PRO A 332 4.88 -9.22 -8.15
C PRO A 332 5.40 -9.25 -6.71
N MET A 333 4.77 -10.09 -5.88
CA MET A 333 5.21 -10.34 -4.50
C MET A 333 6.59 -11.03 -4.45
N LEU A 334 6.88 -11.88 -5.44
CA LEU A 334 8.15 -12.60 -5.60
C LEU A 334 8.80 -12.24 -6.93
N PRO A 335 10.13 -12.31 -7.06
CA PRO A 335 10.81 -12.13 -8.34
C PRO A 335 10.23 -13.02 -9.45
N GLU A 336 10.18 -12.52 -10.69
CA GLU A 336 9.55 -13.23 -11.82
C GLU A 336 10.13 -14.62 -12.08
N ALA A 337 11.41 -14.85 -11.76
CA ALA A 337 12.04 -16.17 -11.85
C ALA A 337 11.29 -17.22 -11.00
N LEU A 338 10.66 -16.80 -9.92
CA LEU A 338 9.82 -17.63 -9.07
C LEU A 338 8.34 -17.49 -9.45
N SER A 339 7.76 -16.29 -9.42
CA SER A 339 6.31 -16.10 -9.61
C SER A 339 5.81 -16.59 -10.95
N ASN A 340 6.47 -16.22 -12.05
CA ASN A 340 6.11 -16.64 -13.41
C ASN A 340 6.86 -17.92 -13.85
N GLY A 341 7.94 -18.27 -13.13
CA GLY A 341 8.85 -19.35 -13.41
C GLY A 341 8.60 -20.62 -12.59
N LEU A 342 9.43 -20.81 -11.56
CA LEU A 342 9.50 -22.09 -10.82
C LEU A 342 8.28 -22.36 -9.94
N CYS A 343 7.62 -21.33 -9.42
CA CYS A 343 6.38 -21.47 -8.65
C CYS A 343 5.15 -21.58 -9.56
N SER A 344 5.20 -21.00 -10.78
CA SER A 344 4.07 -21.12 -11.71
C SER A 344 3.92 -22.54 -12.26
N LEU A 345 2.72 -23.12 -12.14
CA LEU A 345 2.39 -24.47 -12.60
C LEU A 345 2.26 -24.53 -14.13
N ASN A 346 3.30 -24.06 -14.81
CA ASN A 346 3.38 -23.97 -16.26
C ASN A 346 3.14 -25.34 -16.94
N PRO A 347 2.52 -25.36 -18.13
CA PRO A 347 2.26 -26.61 -18.83
C PRO A 347 3.55 -27.25 -19.33
N HIS A 348 3.54 -28.59 -19.36
CA HIS A 348 4.58 -29.44 -19.93
C HIS A 348 5.96 -29.37 -19.27
N VAL A 349 6.02 -28.91 -18.01
CA VAL A 349 7.22 -28.92 -17.17
C VAL A 349 6.92 -29.48 -15.79
N ASP A 350 7.96 -30.03 -15.12
CA ASP A 350 7.81 -30.54 -13.76
C ASP A 350 7.72 -29.36 -12.79
N ARG A 351 6.75 -29.40 -11.88
CA ARG A 351 6.58 -28.38 -10.83
C ARG A 351 6.34 -29.04 -9.47
N LEU A 352 6.91 -28.43 -8.45
CA LEU A 352 6.67 -28.86 -7.07
C LEU A 352 5.35 -28.23 -6.58
N CYS A 353 4.53 -29.04 -5.94
CA CYS A 353 3.24 -28.61 -5.42
C CYS A 353 2.89 -29.25 -4.08
N MET A 354 2.03 -28.57 -3.35
CA MET A 354 1.27 -29.12 -2.23
C MET A 354 -0.10 -29.53 -2.73
N VAL A 355 -0.53 -30.74 -2.38
CA VAL A 355 -1.76 -31.33 -2.91
C VAL A 355 -2.76 -31.54 -1.79
N CYS A 356 -4.00 -31.15 -2.06
CA CYS A 356 -5.19 -31.62 -1.36
C CYS A 356 -5.90 -32.65 -2.25
N ASP A 357 -5.90 -33.93 -1.83
CA ASP A 357 -6.55 -35.06 -2.54
C ASP A 357 -7.82 -35.46 -1.78
N LEU A 358 -8.97 -35.18 -2.36
CA LEU A 358 -10.26 -35.30 -1.74
C LEU A 358 -11.08 -36.44 -2.35
N ASN A 359 -11.76 -37.18 -1.50
CA ASN A 359 -12.80 -38.11 -1.89
C ASN A 359 -14.18 -37.57 -1.53
N LEU A 360 -15.07 -37.50 -2.51
CA LEU A 360 -16.43 -37.02 -2.32
C LEU A 360 -17.45 -38.12 -2.62
N SER A 361 -18.57 -38.09 -1.91
CA SER A 361 -19.75 -38.92 -2.22
C SER A 361 -20.41 -38.44 -3.52
N ARG A 362 -21.40 -39.18 -4.02
CA ARG A 362 -22.25 -38.78 -5.16
C ARG A 362 -22.99 -37.46 -4.88
N ALA A 363 -23.31 -37.19 -3.61
CA ALA A 363 -23.97 -35.97 -3.18
C ALA A 363 -23.00 -34.83 -2.87
N GLY A 364 -21.72 -34.92 -3.26
CA GLY A 364 -20.73 -33.83 -3.08
C GLY A 364 -20.19 -33.68 -1.65
N LYS A 365 -20.52 -34.58 -0.71
CA LYS A 365 -19.99 -34.51 0.66
C LYS A 365 -18.59 -35.12 0.70
N VAL A 366 -17.63 -34.39 1.31
CA VAL A 366 -16.27 -34.90 1.56
C VAL A 366 -16.34 -36.14 2.47
N THR A 367 -15.77 -37.25 2.03
CA THR A 367 -15.70 -38.52 2.75
C THR A 367 -14.29 -38.86 3.23
N GLY A 368 -13.29 -38.14 2.76
CA GLY A 368 -11.90 -38.24 3.19
C GLY A 368 -11.02 -37.32 2.39
N PHE A 369 -9.89 -36.94 2.98
CA PHE A 369 -8.91 -36.09 2.34
C PHE A 369 -7.49 -36.44 2.79
N LYS A 370 -6.50 -36.00 2.02
CA LYS A 370 -5.08 -36.10 2.34
C LYS A 370 -4.36 -34.88 1.83
N PHE A 371 -3.38 -34.39 2.59
CA PHE A 371 -2.42 -33.40 2.15
C PHE A 371 -1.05 -34.03 2.02
N TYR A 372 -0.34 -33.71 0.96
CA TYR A 372 1.01 -34.21 0.73
C TYR A 372 1.78 -33.37 -0.28
N PRO A 373 3.12 -33.27 -0.13
CA PRO A 373 3.97 -32.67 -1.14
C PRO A 373 4.07 -33.59 -2.37
N SER A 374 4.04 -32.98 -3.57
CA SER A 374 4.05 -33.70 -4.84
C SER A 374 4.94 -33.03 -5.87
N VAL A 375 5.24 -33.79 -6.91
CA VAL A 375 5.67 -33.29 -8.21
C VAL A 375 4.58 -33.52 -9.23
N MET A 376 4.23 -32.51 -9.98
CA MET A 376 3.22 -32.58 -11.03
C MET A 376 3.77 -32.11 -12.38
N HIS A 377 2.99 -32.38 -13.43
CA HIS A 377 3.27 -31.96 -14.80
C HIS A 377 1.92 -31.55 -15.42
N SER A 378 1.67 -30.22 -15.49
CA SER A 378 0.41 -29.73 -16.06
C SER A 378 0.26 -30.16 -17.51
N LYS A 379 -0.87 -30.80 -17.88
CA LYS A 379 -1.12 -31.29 -19.24
C LYS A 379 -1.63 -30.19 -20.16
N ALA A 380 -2.24 -29.15 -19.62
CA ALA A 380 -2.71 -28.00 -20.39
C ALA A 380 -2.84 -26.76 -19.54
N ARG A 381 -2.53 -25.61 -20.13
CA ARG A 381 -2.97 -24.29 -19.66
C ARG A 381 -4.28 -23.97 -20.36
N LEU A 382 -5.34 -23.83 -19.62
CA LEU A 382 -6.66 -23.45 -20.13
C LEU A 382 -7.01 -22.05 -19.61
N THR A 383 -7.92 -21.38 -20.33
CA THR A 383 -8.47 -20.12 -19.86
C THR A 383 -9.93 -20.28 -19.43
N TYR A 384 -10.41 -19.40 -18.54
CA TYR A 384 -11.81 -19.39 -18.14
C TYR A 384 -12.76 -19.29 -19.34
N THR A 385 -12.38 -18.52 -20.36
CA THR A 385 -13.15 -18.37 -21.60
C THR A 385 -13.20 -19.68 -22.37
N GLN A 386 -12.05 -20.35 -22.57
CA GLN A 386 -11.99 -21.62 -23.28
C GLN A 386 -12.84 -22.70 -22.60
N VAL A 387 -12.73 -22.81 -21.28
CA VAL A 387 -13.49 -23.83 -20.53
C VAL A 387 -14.99 -23.52 -20.55
N ALA A 388 -15.40 -22.24 -20.48
CA ALA A 388 -16.80 -21.86 -20.62
C ALA A 388 -17.33 -22.19 -22.03
N GLN A 389 -16.61 -21.84 -23.09
CA GLN A 389 -16.97 -22.19 -24.47
C GLN A 389 -17.11 -23.71 -24.67
N TYR A 390 -16.21 -24.48 -24.05
CA TYR A 390 -16.31 -25.97 -24.09
C TYR A 390 -17.59 -26.46 -23.41
N PHE A 391 -18.00 -25.89 -22.29
CA PHE A 391 -19.25 -26.25 -21.62
C PHE A 391 -20.49 -25.80 -22.42
N ASP A 392 -20.38 -24.76 -23.21
CA ASP A 392 -21.43 -24.27 -24.13
C ASP A 392 -21.51 -25.13 -25.45
N GLY A 393 -20.60 -26.11 -25.61
CA GLY A 393 -20.63 -27.10 -26.71
C GLY A 393 -19.55 -26.94 -27.77
N ASP A 394 -18.66 -25.94 -27.63
CA ASP A 394 -17.50 -25.80 -28.52
C ASP A 394 -16.39 -26.81 -28.15
N SER A 395 -16.41 -27.98 -28.76
CA SER A 395 -15.42 -29.02 -28.48
C SER A 395 -13.99 -28.67 -28.92
N ALA A 396 -13.81 -27.64 -29.76
CA ALA A 396 -12.50 -27.17 -30.21
C ALA A 396 -11.84 -26.18 -29.23
N ALA A 397 -12.59 -25.64 -28.26
CA ALA A 397 -12.10 -24.66 -27.33
C ALA A 397 -10.99 -25.16 -26.39
N ILE A 398 -10.91 -26.46 -26.13
CA ILE A 398 -9.87 -27.10 -25.32
C ILE A 398 -9.15 -28.23 -26.11
N PRO A 399 -7.91 -28.60 -25.74
CA PRO A 399 -7.15 -29.64 -26.40
C PRO A 399 -7.92 -30.96 -26.57
N GLU A 400 -7.59 -31.73 -27.63
CA GLU A 400 -8.23 -33.03 -27.92
C GLU A 400 -7.76 -34.17 -27.00
N ASP A 401 -6.89 -33.88 -26.02
CA ASP A 401 -6.43 -34.88 -25.07
C ASP A 401 -7.60 -35.51 -24.30
N ARG A 402 -7.69 -36.85 -24.40
CA ARG A 402 -8.81 -37.63 -23.86
C ARG A 402 -8.90 -37.53 -22.34
N ASP A 403 -7.75 -37.55 -21.64
CA ASP A 403 -7.72 -37.57 -20.18
C ASP A 403 -7.96 -36.17 -19.60
N VAL A 404 -7.48 -35.14 -20.27
CA VAL A 404 -7.82 -33.74 -19.98
C VAL A 404 -9.33 -33.52 -20.10
N ARG A 405 -9.92 -33.89 -21.24
CA ARG A 405 -11.38 -33.73 -21.47
C ARG A 405 -12.21 -34.52 -20.45
N LYS A 406 -11.76 -35.73 -20.09
CA LYS A 406 -12.43 -36.55 -19.08
C LYS A 406 -12.39 -35.87 -17.69
N SER A 407 -11.25 -35.31 -17.32
CA SER A 407 -11.08 -34.56 -16.07
C SER A 407 -12.00 -33.32 -16.04
N ILE A 408 -11.95 -32.48 -17.07
CA ILE A 408 -12.78 -31.26 -17.18
C ILE A 408 -14.28 -31.59 -17.12
N ASN A 409 -14.74 -32.62 -17.85
CA ASN A 409 -16.13 -33.05 -17.79
C ASN A 409 -16.54 -33.56 -16.39
N THR A 410 -15.62 -34.22 -15.68
CA THR A 410 -15.87 -34.70 -14.33
C THR A 410 -15.91 -33.53 -13.33
N LEU A 411 -15.01 -32.55 -13.46
CA LEU A 411 -15.02 -31.29 -12.68
C LEU A 411 -16.34 -30.54 -12.87
N PHE A 412 -16.82 -30.42 -14.12
CA PHE A 412 -18.09 -29.74 -14.37
C PHE A 412 -19.27 -30.47 -13.74
N GLN A 413 -19.34 -31.81 -13.82
CA GLN A 413 -20.40 -32.57 -13.16
C GLN A 413 -20.38 -32.43 -11.64
N LEU A 414 -19.18 -32.43 -11.03
CA LEU A 414 -19.03 -32.19 -9.61
C LEU A 414 -19.45 -30.77 -9.25
N TYR A 415 -19.01 -29.78 -10.03
CA TYR A 415 -19.38 -28.38 -9.82
C TYR A 415 -20.91 -28.20 -9.78
N GLN A 416 -21.67 -28.85 -10.68
CA GLN A 416 -23.13 -28.79 -10.65
C GLN A 416 -23.73 -29.33 -9.32
N VAL A 417 -23.12 -30.38 -8.75
CA VAL A 417 -23.51 -30.93 -7.46
C VAL A 417 -23.18 -29.93 -6.33
N LEU A 418 -21.99 -29.36 -6.33
CA LEU A 418 -21.54 -28.40 -5.32
C LEU A 418 -22.35 -27.10 -5.34
N LYS A 419 -22.69 -26.61 -6.54
CA LYS A 419 -23.57 -25.46 -6.74
C LYS A 419 -24.94 -25.66 -6.09
N GLY A 420 -25.52 -26.87 -6.20
CA GLY A 420 -26.75 -27.23 -5.50
C GLY A 420 -26.61 -27.20 -3.99
N LEU A 421 -25.52 -27.77 -3.44
CA LEU A 421 -25.25 -27.75 -2.00
C LEU A 421 -25.00 -26.33 -1.48
N ARG A 422 -24.39 -25.46 -2.27
CA ARG A 422 -24.17 -24.05 -1.91
C ARG A 422 -25.50 -23.33 -1.77
N ALA A 423 -26.45 -23.54 -2.69
CA ALA A 423 -27.81 -23.00 -2.60
C ALA A 423 -28.57 -23.49 -1.36
N GLU A 424 -28.45 -24.79 -1.02
CA GLU A 424 -29.06 -25.36 0.19
C GLU A 424 -28.49 -24.76 1.49
N ARG A 425 -27.22 -24.43 1.51
CA ARG A 425 -26.56 -23.78 2.65
C ARG A 425 -26.86 -22.27 2.79
N HIS A 426 -27.62 -21.70 1.86
CA HIS A 426 -27.92 -20.25 1.78
C HIS A 426 -26.65 -19.40 1.82
N ALA A 427 -25.58 -19.85 1.15
CA ALA A 427 -24.36 -19.06 1.03
C ALA A 427 -24.65 -17.72 0.33
N MET A 428 -24.17 -16.62 0.91
CA MET A 428 -24.32 -15.30 0.31
C MET A 428 -23.51 -15.23 -0.98
N GLU A 429 -24.14 -14.82 -2.07
CA GLU A 429 -23.47 -14.47 -3.33
C GLU A 429 -23.45 -12.95 -3.45
N PHE A 430 -22.24 -12.39 -3.53
CA PHE A 430 -22.07 -10.98 -3.86
C PHE A 430 -21.72 -10.88 -5.35
N GLU A 431 -22.61 -10.25 -6.11
CA GLU A 431 -22.30 -9.89 -7.51
C GLU A 431 -21.66 -8.49 -7.52
N THR A 432 -20.34 -8.43 -7.42
CA THR A 432 -19.58 -7.21 -7.69
C THR A 432 -19.25 -7.15 -9.18
N VAL A 433 -19.47 -6.00 -9.79
CA VAL A 433 -19.07 -5.77 -11.18
C VAL A 433 -17.59 -5.44 -11.18
N GLU A 434 -16.76 -6.41 -11.58
CA GLU A 434 -15.36 -6.16 -11.92
C GLU A 434 -15.29 -5.55 -13.33
N THR A 435 -14.35 -4.65 -13.56
CA THR A 435 -14.10 -4.05 -14.87
C THR A 435 -12.69 -4.35 -15.34
N TYR A 436 -12.53 -4.44 -16.66
CA TYR A 436 -11.22 -4.42 -17.30
C TYR A 436 -11.17 -3.32 -18.34
N MET A 437 -9.97 -2.84 -18.63
CA MET A 437 -9.72 -1.77 -19.58
C MET A 437 -9.11 -2.34 -20.84
N THR A 438 -9.58 -1.86 -22.00
CA THR A 438 -8.89 -2.08 -23.27
C THR A 438 -8.13 -0.82 -23.64
N PHE A 439 -7.04 -0.96 -24.35
CA PHE A 439 -6.14 0.14 -24.70
C PHE A 439 -6.01 0.27 -26.20
N ASP A 440 -5.75 1.49 -26.65
CA ASP A 440 -5.41 1.78 -28.05
C ASP A 440 -3.91 1.55 -28.31
N GLU A 441 -3.48 1.75 -29.56
CA GLU A 441 -2.09 1.56 -29.99
C GLU A 441 -1.09 2.53 -29.33
N LEU A 442 -1.59 3.61 -28.75
CA LEU A 442 -0.80 4.63 -28.06
C LEU A 442 -0.81 4.43 -26.53
N GLY A 443 -1.45 3.36 -26.01
CA GLY A 443 -1.56 3.07 -24.59
C GLY A 443 -2.64 3.90 -23.86
N GLY A 444 -3.48 4.63 -24.59
CA GLY A 444 -4.66 5.31 -24.04
C GLY A 444 -5.80 4.31 -23.73
N ILE A 445 -6.61 4.60 -22.71
CA ILE A 445 -7.78 3.77 -22.39
C ILE A 445 -8.81 3.93 -23.51
N LYS A 446 -9.09 2.83 -24.23
CA LYS A 446 -10.06 2.79 -25.30
C LYS A 446 -11.48 2.57 -24.75
N GLU A 447 -11.65 1.57 -23.91
CA GLU A 447 -12.94 1.20 -23.32
C GLU A 447 -12.74 0.62 -21.93
N ILE A 448 -13.74 0.79 -21.05
CA ILE A 448 -13.86 0.14 -19.76
C ILE A 448 -15.06 -0.80 -19.86
N LEU A 449 -14.80 -2.11 -19.78
CA LEU A 449 -15.80 -3.15 -19.98
C LEU A 449 -16.03 -3.94 -18.69
N PRO A 450 -17.25 -4.41 -18.42
CA PRO A 450 -17.50 -5.30 -17.31
C PRO A 450 -16.89 -6.68 -17.58
N ARG A 451 -16.17 -7.25 -16.59
CA ARG A 451 -15.70 -8.62 -16.61
C ARG A 451 -16.86 -9.52 -16.13
N SER A 452 -17.39 -10.34 -17.03
CA SER A 452 -18.44 -11.29 -16.64
C SER A 452 -17.81 -12.53 -16.02
N ARG A 453 -18.25 -12.89 -14.80
CA ARG A 453 -17.91 -14.13 -14.14
C ARG A 453 -18.69 -15.29 -14.75
N ASN A 454 -18.04 -16.24 -15.38
CA ASN A 454 -18.65 -17.40 -16.01
C ASN A 454 -18.61 -18.67 -15.13
N GLU A 455 -19.18 -19.78 -15.61
CA GLU A 455 -19.26 -21.05 -14.87
C GLU A 455 -17.85 -21.65 -14.59
N ALA A 456 -16.83 -21.38 -15.43
CA ALA A 456 -15.48 -21.86 -15.20
C ALA A 456 -14.80 -21.16 -13.99
N HIS A 457 -15.03 -19.86 -13.79
CA HIS A 457 -14.59 -19.16 -12.58
C HIS A 457 -15.19 -19.79 -11.33
N LYS A 458 -16.50 -20.03 -11.35
CA LYS A 458 -17.23 -20.63 -10.21
C LYS A 458 -16.78 -22.06 -9.94
N LEU A 459 -16.43 -22.84 -10.98
CA LEU A 459 -15.88 -24.19 -10.85
C LEU A 459 -14.57 -24.18 -10.07
N ILE A 460 -13.62 -23.32 -10.46
CA ILE A 460 -12.33 -23.20 -9.78
C ILE A 460 -12.52 -22.74 -8.33
N GLU A 461 -13.40 -21.74 -8.10
CA GLU A 461 -13.73 -21.29 -6.74
C GLU A 461 -14.25 -22.43 -5.86
N GLU A 462 -15.16 -23.30 -6.36
CA GLU A 462 -15.63 -24.44 -5.58
C GLU A 462 -14.49 -25.45 -5.30
N CYS A 463 -13.55 -25.65 -6.23
CA CYS A 463 -12.36 -26.48 -5.98
C CYS A 463 -11.48 -25.90 -4.88
N MET A 464 -11.25 -24.57 -4.89
CA MET A 464 -10.48 -23.88 -3.85
C MET A 464 -11.20 -23.94 -2.49
N LEU A 465 -12.50 -23.72 -2.45
CA LEU A 465 -13.30 -23.84 -1.23
C LEU A 465 -13.22 -25.26 -0.64
N LEU A 466 -13.28 -26.30 -1.48
CA LEU A 466 -13.13 -27.69 -1.02
C LEU A 466 -11.76 -27.97 -0.41
N ALA A 467 -10.70 -27.34 -0.91
CA ALA A 467 -9.35 -27.53 -0.40
C ALA A 467 -9.08 -26.72 0.90
N ASN A 468 -9.81 -25.62 1.14
CA ASN A 468 -9.58 -24.70 2.25
C ASN A 468 -10.50 -24.96 3.47
N VAL A 469 -11.56 -25.73 3.34
CA VAL A 469 -12.50 -26.10 4.40
C VAL A 469 -12.27 -27.53 4.87
#